data_7d7f962dd9ff0466f0ed2e3f3b9a87d9
#
_entry.id   7d7f962dd9ff0466f0ed2e3f3b9a87d9
#
_cell.length_a   1.000
_cell.length_b   1.000
_cell.length_c   1.000
_cell.angle_alpha   90.00
_cell.angle_beta   90.00
_cell.angle_gamma   90.00
#
_symmetry.space_group_name_H-M   'P 1'
#
loop_
_entity.id
_entity.type
_entity.pdbx_description
1 polymer ?
#
loop_
_entity_poly.entity_id
_entity_poly.type
_entity_poly.pdbx_seq_one_letter_code
_entity_poly.pdbx_strand_id
1 'polypeptide(L)'
;MRIFNVYRGVKGFVTVYHDALRLAYMITPKALHKARVLAFWEHHGLEATLEAFDKKRSTLFLWKKQQKEGKGRIEALNERSKTPHTKRKRSWPMQITSEIRRQRELHPNIGKDKIHILLHPFCEKNNLALPSVSTIGRIMKDCGGLRIFPQKVRHNGKIVPLKRKKVLRKPKDFKAEYEGHLVALDTIERFVHGCRRYVITFEDIYTRFSFAWGTTSHASLAAKEFFEYCLMVFPHPFVFVLTDNGSEFMKHFSQKLNELHLIHYHTYPKTPKMNAHCERFNRTIQEEFVDYHAGLLLDPSAFNQKLIPWLVWYNTERPHWGLDLKSPMQFMLTAHPEKSNMWWTNTGGLLH
;
A
#
# COMPACT_ATOMS: atom_id res chain seq x y z
N MET A 1 16.29 3.17 10.91
CA MET A 1 17.65 2.70 11.16
C MET A 1 18.43 3.78 11.90
N ARG A 2 18.73 3.57 13.19
CA ARG A 2 19.32 4.59 14.12
C ARG A 2 20.85 4.68 14.10
N ILE A 3 21.50 4.17 13.07
CA ILE A 3 22.98 4.18 12.94
C ILE A 3 23.54 5.60 12.80
N PHE A 4 22.75 6.55 12.31
CA PHE A 4 23.18 7.94 12.09
C PHE A 4 23.44 8.74 13.37
N ASN A 5 22.88 8.36 14.51
CA ASN A 5 23.09 9.10 15.75
C ASN A 5 24.38 8.70 16.53
N VAL A 6 24.90 7.52 16.25
CA VAL A 6 26.10 6.99 16.95
C VAL A 6 27.39 7.62 16.42
N TYR A 7 27.39 8.08 15.15
CA TYR A 7 28.60 8.57 14.47
C TYR A 7 28.60 10.09 14.21
N ARG A 8 27.76 10.85 14.90
CA ARG A 8 27.62 12.31 14.71
C ARG A 8 28.91 13.14 14.96
N GLY A 9 29.97 12.55 15.49
CA GLY A 9 31.26 13.18 15.73
C GLY A 9 32.41 12.80 14.79
N VAL A 10 32.20 11.82 13.91
CA VAL A 10 33.25 11.27 13.02
C VAL A 10 33.06 11.78 11.60
N LYS A 11 33.57 12.96 11.32
CA LYS A 11 33.41 13.66 10.02
C LYS A 11 33.90 12.87 8.78
N GLY A 12 34.80 11.91 8.91
CA GLY A 12 35.29 11.10 7.79
C GLY A 12 34.39 9.91 7.45
N PHE A 13 33.86 9.23 8.45
CA PHE A 13 33.09 7.99 8.24
C PHE A 13 31.73 8.21 7.58
N VAL A 14 31.05 9.30 7.93
CA VAL A 14 29.74 9.65 7.32
C VAL A 14 29.91 9.99 5.84
N THR A 15 30.99 10.65 5.46
CA THR A 15 31.29 11.00 4.07
C THR A 15 31.57 9.75 3.23
N VAL A 16 32.40 8.84 3.74
CA VAL A 16 32.73 7.57 3.07
C VAL A 16 31.47 6.67 2.92
N TYR A 17 30.63 6.60 3.94
CA TYR A 17 29.39 5.83 3.88
C TYR A 17 28.37 6.43 2.89
N HIS A 18 28.20 7.76 2.89
CA HIS A 18 27.36 8.45 1.91
C HIS A 18 27.89 8.30 0.49
N ASP A 19 29.19 8.38 0.31
CA ASP A 19 29.82 8.20 -1.00
C ASP A 19 29.74 6.74 -1.46
N ALA A 20 29.89 5.76 -0.57
CA ALA A 20 29.68 4.34 -0.88
C ALA A 20 28.24 4.04 -1.25
N LEU A 21 27.23 4.57 -0.53
CA LEU A 21 25.82 4.46 -0.89
C LEU A 21 25.54 5.15 -2.25
N ARG A 22 26.09 6.33 -2.46
CA ARG A 22 25.93 7.07 -3.70
C ARG A 22 26.54 6.31 -4.88
N LEU A 23 27.70 5.70 -4.72
CA LEU A 23 28.35 4.86 -5.70
C LEU A 23 27.54 3.58 -5.98
N ALA A 24 27.03 2.90 -4.95
CA ALA A 24 26.21 1.70 -5.11
C ALA A 24 24.93 1.95 -5.92
N TYR A 25 24.31 3.14 -5.79
CA TYR A 25 23.11 3.53 -6.54
C TYR A 25 23.42 4.18 -7.90
N MET A 26 24.66 4.64 -8.13
CA MET A 26 25.02 5.31 -9.38
C MET A 26 25.47 4.35 -10.48
N ILE A 27 25.88 3.13 -10.14
CA ILE A 27 26.33 2.14 -11.13
C ILE A 27 25.18 1.21 -11.45
N THR A 28 24.69 1.28 -12.70
CA THR A 28 23.61 0.38 -13.14
C THR A 28 24.13 -1.03 -13.44
N PRO A 29 23.29 -2.09 -13.30
CA PRO A 29 23.67 -3.45 -13.68
C PRO A 29 24.19 -3.54 -15.12
N LYS A 30 23.67 -2.72 -16.03
CA LYS A 30 24.13 -2.62 -17.41
C LYS A 30 25.55 -2.04 -17.52
N ALA A 31 25.89 -1.05 -16.70
CA ALA A 31 27.24 -0.49 -16.67
C ALA A 31 28.25 -1.50 -16.12
N LEU A 32 27.88 -2.26 -15.08
CA LEU A 32 28.71 -3.37 -14.57
C LEU A 32 28.93 -4.44 -15.63
N HIS A 33 27.89 -4.81 -16.38
CA HIS A 33 28.04 -5.77 -17.50
C HIS A 33 28.98 -5.24 -18.56
N LYS A 34 28.85 -3.98 -19.00
CA LYS A 34 29.77 -3.35 -19.95
C LYS A 34 31.21 -3.34 -19.42
N ALA A 35 31.43 -3.03 -18.15
CA ALA A 35 32.76 -3.05 -17.55
C ALA A 35 33.37 -4.44 -17.53
N ARG A 36 32.59 -5.50 -17.24
CA ARG A 36 33.05 -6.90 -17.32
C ARG A 36 33.43 -7.29 -18.72
N VAL A 37 32.65 -6.90 -19.72
CA VAL A 37 32.95 -7.17 -21.14
C VAL A 37 34.25 -6.45 -21.59
N LEU A 38 34.47 -5.22 -21.14
CA LEU A 38 35.70 -4.48 -21.45
C LEU A 38 36.92 -5.09 -20.73
N ALA A 39 36.80 -5.54 -19.50
CA ALA A 39 37.84 -6.25 -18.77
C ALA A 39 38.20 -7.60 -19.47
N PHE A 40 37.16 -8.33 -19.90
CA PHE A 40 37.38 -9.56 -20.69
C PHE A 40 38.15 -9.26 -21.99
N TRP A 41 37.81 -8.17 -22.69
CA TRP A 41 38.53 -7.74 -23.89
C TRP A 41 40.03 -7.44 -23.61
N GLU A 42 40.35 -6.82 -22.50
CA GLU A 42 41.73 -6.51 -22.11
C GLU A 42 42.55 -7.78 -21.87
N HIS A 43 41.94 -8.86 -21.38
CA HIS A 43 42.64 -10.12 -21.11
C HIS A 43 42.67 -11.11 -22.27
N HIS A 44 41.60 -11.16 -23.09
CA HIS A 44 41.42 -12.23 -24.11
C HIS A 44 41.43 -11.72 -25.55
N GLY A 45 41.55 -10.40 -25.74
CA GLY A 45 41.56 -9.81 -27.07
C GLY A 45 40.18 -9.59 -27.68
N LEU A 46 40.17 -8.91 -28.84
CA LEU A 46 38.92 -8.44 -29.47
C LEU A 46 38.08 -9.59 -30.02
N GLU A 47 38.71 -10.50 -30.80
CA GLU A 47 37.99 -11.58 -31.48
C GLU A 47 37.26 -12.49 -30.50
N ALA A 48 37.94 -12.95 -29.44
CA ALA A 48 37.34 -13.75 -28.37
C ALA A 48 36.19 -13.03 -27.68
N THR A 49 36.27 -11.71 -27.52
CA THR A 49 35.19 -10.91 -26.88
C THR A 49 33.97 -10.75 -27.77
N LEU A 50 34.16 -10.59 -29.07
CA LEU A 50 33.07 -10.51 -30.04
C LEU A 50 32.28 -11.80 -30.08
N GLU A 51 32.97 -12.95 -30.08
CA GLU A 51 32.36 -14.28 -30.06
C GLU A 51 31.66 -14.59 -28.72
N ALA A 52 32.35 -14.34 -27.60
CA ALA A 52 31.82 -14.67 -26.26
C ALA A 52 30.57 -13.86 -25.86
N PHE A 53 30.46 -12.60 -26.28
CA PHE A 53 29.39 -11.70 -25.87
C PHE A 53 28.43 -11.30 -26.98
N ASP A 54 28.57 -11.80 -28.19
CA ASP A 54 27.75 -11.48 -29.37
C ASP A 54 27.53 -9.96 -29.52
N LYS A 55 28.61 -9.20 -29.50
CA LYS A 55 28.58 -7.74 -29.62
C LYS A 55 29.28 -7.28 -30.89
N LYS A 56 28.75 -6.20 -31.50
CA LYS A 56 29.42 -5.60 -32.66
C LYS A 56 30.69 -4.87 -32.23
N ARG A 57 31.74 -4.96 -33.08
CA ARG A 57 33.00 -4.25 -32.87
C ARG A 57 32.81 -2.77 -32.52
N SER A 58 31.94 -2.08 -33.25
CA SER A 58 31.62 -0.65 -33.00
C SER A 58 31.11 -0.39 -31.61
N THR A 59 30.31 -1.30 -31.03
CA THR A 59 29.76 -1.18 -29.66
C THR A 59 30.88 -1.28 -28.62
N LEU A 60 31.80 -2.19 -28.77
CA LEU A 60 32.92 -2.34 -27.83
C LEU A 60 33.85 -1.11 -27.87
N PHE A 61 34.18 -0.61 -29.06
CA PHE A 61 34.97 0.62 -29.21
C PHE A 61 34.22 1.84 -28.59
N LEU A 62 32.90 1.94 -28.75
CA LEU A 62 32.14 2.99 -28.15
C LEU A 62 32.20 2.93 -26.60
N TRP A 63 32.06 1.75 -26.00
CA TRP A 63 32.20 1.57 -24.58
C TRP A 63 33.58 1.89 -24.05
N LYS A 64 34.64 1.44 -24.78
CA LYS A 64 36.05 1.77 -24.45
C LYS A 64 36.29 3.28 -24.51
N LYS A 65 35.74 3.97 -25.51
CA LYS A 65 35.80 5.43 -25.61
C LYS A 65 35.09 6.10 -24.42
N GLN A 66 33.88 5.65 -24.05
CA GLN A 66 33.14 6.18 -22.89
C GLN A 66 33.91 6.00 -21.58
N GLN A 67 34.51 4.83 -21.39
CA GLN A 67 35.34 4.56 -20.21
C GLN A 67 36.59 5.47 -20.16
N LYS A 68 37.25 5.66 -21.29
CA LYS A 68 38.43 6.56 -21.39
C LYS A 68 38.08 8.00 -21.14
N GLU A 69 36.97 8.51 -21.69
CA GLU A 69 36.42 9.84 -21.41
C GLU A 69 36.08 10.01 -19.94
N GLY A 70 35.55 8.96 -19.30
CA GLY A 70 35.23 8.93 -17.86
C GLY A 70 36.43 8.64 -16.95
N LYS A 71 37.66 8.73 -17.44
CA LYS A 71 38.90 8.44 -16.68
C LYS A 71 38.89 7.08 -15.99
N GLY A 72 38.38 6.06 -16.67
CA GLY A 72 38.31 4.68 -16.17
C GLY A 72 37.15 4.40 -15.19
N ARG A 73 36.31 5.38 -14.85
CA ARG A 73 35.20 5.20 -13.92
C ARG A 73 34.06 4.37 -14.53
N ILE A 74 33.53 3.40 -13.78
CA ILE A 74 32.47 2.51 -14.24
C ILE A 74 31.15 3.28 -14.48
N GLU A 75 30.92 4.36 -13.72
CA GLU A 75 29.70 5.20 -13.89
C GLU A 75 29.63 5.83 -15.30
N ALA A 76 30.74 6.04 -15.96
CA ALA A 76 30.77 6.57 -17.32
C ALA A 76 30.10 5.63 -18.34
N LEU A 77 30.00 4.34 -18.02
CA LEU A 77 29.31 3.33 -18.81
C LEU A 77 27.79 3.29 -18.60
N ASN A 78 27.27 4.07 -17.66
CA ASN A 78 25.83 4.21 -17.51
C ASN A 78 25.17 4.72 -18.79
N GLU A 79 23.95 4.27 -19.05
CA GLU A 79 23.18 4.80 -20.17
C GLU A 79 22.89 6.29 -19.93
N ARG A 80 23.23 7.11 -20.90
CA ARG A 80 22.89 8.54 -20.86
C ARG A 80 21.38 8.71 -20.97
N SER A 81 20.84 9.71 -20.30
CA SER A 81 19.43 10.05 -20.41
C SER A 81 19.05 10.28 -21.86
N LYS A 82 18.02 9.57 -22.33
CA LYS A 82 17.42 9.77 -23.66
C LYS A 82 16.46 10.96 -23.69
N THR A 83 16.34 11.67 -22.57
CA THR A 83 15.48 12.86 -22.48
C THR A 83 16.10 13.98 -23.32
N PRO A 84 15.34 14.65 -24.19
CA PRO A 84 15.84 15.80 -24.96
C PRO A 84 16.45 16.85 -24.02
N HIS A 85 17.61 17.38 -24.39
CA HIS A 85 18.31 18.42 -23.62
C HIS A 85 17.48 19.71 -23.55
N THR A 86 16.74 20.00 -24.62
CA THR A 86 15.86 21.15 -24.68
C THR A 86 14.41 20.68 -24.62
N LYS A 87 13.76 20.89 -23.48
CA LYS A 87 12.31 20.68 -23.35
C LYS A 87 11.58 21.92 -23.77
N ARG A 88 10.70 21.84 -24.77
CA ARG A 88 9.83 22.93 -25.16
C ARG A 88 8.98 23.35 -23.94
N LYS A 89 9.24 24.54 -23.40
CA LYS A 89 8.40 25.15 -22.35
C LYS A 89 7.11 25.62 -23.02
N ARG A 90 5.98 25.17 -22.48
CA ARG A 90 4.67 25.65 -22.91
C ARG A 90 4.44 27.03 -22.31
N SER A 91 4.27 28.05 -23.13
CA SER A 91 3.85 29.37 -22.71
C SER A 91 2.38 29.55 -23.05
N TRP A 92 1.61 30.02 -22.12
CA TRP A 92 0.21 30.39 -22.31
C TRP A 92 0.07 31.90 -22.23
N PRO A 93 -0.87 32.53 -22.99
CA PRO A 93 -1.12 33.96 -22.85
C PRO A 93 -1.33 34.32 -21.38
N MET A 94 -0.63 35.35 -20.92
CA MET A 94 -0.68 35.79 -19.52
C MET A 94 -2.10 36.15 -19.09
N GLN A 95 -2.88 36.73 -19.98
CA GLN A 95 -4.27 37.09 -19.74
C GLN A 95 -5.15 35.88 -19.42
N ILE A 96 -4.97 34.76 -20.13
CA ILE A 96 -5.69 33.49 -19.87
C ILE A 96 -5.26 32.87 -18.52
N THR A 97 -3.96 32.86 -18.23
CA THR A 97 -3.46 32.31 -17.00
C THR A 97 -3.87 33.12 -15.77
N SER A 98 -3.90 34.45 -15.87
CA SER A 98 -4.38 35.34 -14.81
C SER A 98 -5.88 35.21 -14.59
N GLU A 99 -6.69 35.10 -15.64
CA GLU A 99 -8.14 34.90 -15.50
C GLU A 99 -8.46 33.52 -14.88
N ILE A 100 -7.78 32.46 -15.29
CA ILE A 100 -7.94 31.14 -14.63
C ILE A 100 -7.58 31.21 -13.15
N ARG A 101 -6.51 31.94 -12.78
CA ARG A 101 -6.13 32.16 -11.39
C ARG A 101 -7.21 32.94 -10.65
N ARG A 102 -7.68 34.03 -11.19
CA ARG A 102 -8.77 34.87 -10.62
C ARG A 102 -10.03 34.05 -10.36
N GLN A 103 -10.46 33.23 -11.33
CA GLN A 103 -11.64 32.35 -11.16
C GLN A 103 -11.43 31.32 -10.02
N ARG A 104 -10.22 30.84 -9.84
CA ARG A 104 -9.90 29.91 -8.78
C ARG A 104 -9.73 30.52 -7.40
N GLU A 105 -9.38 31.79 -7.33
CA GLU A 105 -9.34 32.58 -6.10
C GLU A 105 -10.77 32.89 -5.62
N LEU A 106 -11.63 33.26 -6.51
CA LEU A 106 -13.05 33.53 -6.24
C LEU A 106 -13.82 32.23 -5.90
N HIS A 107 -13.54 31.16 -6.62
CA HIS A 107 -14.23 29.86 -6.48
C HIS A 107 -13.23 28.73 -6.24
N PRO A 108 -12.74 28.55 -5.01
CA PRO A 108 -11.77 27.50 -4.68
C PRO A 108 -12.25 26.12 -5.11
N ASN A 109 -11.35 25.36 -5.74
CA ASN A 109 -11.61 24.00 -6.23
C ASN A 109 -12.60 23.86 -7.39
N ILE A 110 -12.97 24.94 -8.07
CA ILE A 110 -13.72 24.87 -9.32
C ILE A 110 -12.97 24.00 -10.35
N GLY A 111 -13.67 23.08 -11.02
CA GLY A 111 -13.09 22.15 -11.99
C GLY A 111 -12.79 22.79 -13.34
N LYS A 112 -11.91 22.15 -14.10
CA LYS A 112 -11.46 22.61 -15.43
C LYS A 112 -12.61 22.79 -16.44
N ASP A 113 -13.61 21.89 -16.38
CA ASP A 113 -14.78 21.94 -17.28
C ASP A 113 -15.64 23.20 -17.04
N LYS A 114 -15.86 23.54 -15.77
CA LYS A 114 -16.60 24.76 -15.38
C LYS A 114 -15.80 26.01 -15.71
N ILE A 115 -14.48 26.01 -15.49
CA ILE A 115 -13.59 27.13 -15.89
C ILE A 115 -13.64 27.35 -17.41
N HIS A 116 -13.71 26.29 -18.22
CA HIS A 116 -13.80 26.41 -19.67
C HIS A 116 -15.02 27.22 -20.08
N ILE A 117 -16.18 26.94 -19.44
CA ILE A 117 -17.44 27.70 -19.73
C ILE A 117 -17.30 29.15 -19.28
N LEU A 118 -16.76 29.42 -18.10
CA LEU A 118 -16.59 30.79 -17.59
C LEU A 118 -15.54 31.58 -18.35
N LEU A 119 -14.58 30.91 -18.99
CA LEU A 119 -13.52 31.54 -19.77
C LEU A 119 -13.98 31.95 -21.15
N HIS A 120 -15.04 31.35 -21.69
CA HIS A 120 -15.56 31.61 -23.03
C HIS A 120 -15.89 33.10 -23.27
N PRO A 121 -16.75 33.74 -22.47
CA PRO A 121 -17.07 35.15 -22.68
C PRO A 121 -15.87 36.09 -22.46
N PHE A 122 -14.92 35.71 -21.60
CA PHE A 122 -13.69 36.46 -21.42
C PHE A 122 -12.80 36.40 -22.66
N CYS A 123 -12.66 35.22 -23.26
CA CYS A 123 -11.88 35.04 -24.48
C CYS A 123 -12.50 35.76 -25.67
N GLU A 124 -13.81 35.70 -25.82
CA GLU A 124 -14.52 36.45 -26.88
C GLU A 124 -14.31 37.96 -26.76
N LYS A 125 -14.50 38.51 -25.55
CA LYS A 125 -14.34 39.97 -25.30
C LYS A 125 -12.91 40.44 -25.58
N ASN A 126 -11.90 39.62 -25.33
CA ASN A 126 -10.47 39.97 -25.47
C ASN A 126 -9.86 39.47 -26.79
N ASN A 127 -10.65 38.90 -27.68
CA ASN A 127 -10.21 38.31 -28.95
C ASN A 127 -9.08 37.28 -28.78
N LEU A 128 -9.21 36.41 -27.77
CA LEU A 128 -8.25 35.35 -27.42
C LEU A 128 -8.78 33.97 -27.82
N ALA A 129 -7.89 33.10 -28.24
CA ALA A 129 -8.24 31.70 -28.51
C ALA A 129 -8.62 30.98 -27.20
N LEU A 130 -9.81 30.37 -27.16
CA LEU A 130 -10.26 29.58 -25.98
C LEU A 130 -9.45 28.29 -25.84
N PRO A 131 -8.76 28.08 -24.73
CA PRO A 131 -8.01 26.83 -24.48
C PRO A 131 -8.95 25.65 -24.31
N SER A 132 -8.55 24.47 -24.80
CA SER A 132 -9.28 23.22 -24.52
C SER A 132 -9.31 22.90 -23.02
N VAL A 133 -10.31 22.13 -22.58
CA VAL A 133 -10.46 21.67 -21.19
C VAL A 133 -9.19 21.00 -20.67
N SER A 134 -8.52 20.18 -21.51
CA SER A 134 -7.25 19.53 -21.16
C SER A 134 -6.13 20.54 -20.94
N THR A 135 -6.09 21.59 -21.73
CA THR A 135 -5.14 22.72 -21.63
C THR A 135 -5.36 23.49 -20.34
N ILE A 136 -6.61 23.85 -20.03
CA ILE A 136 -6.97 24.49 -18.75
C ILE A 136 -6.53 23.65 -17.57
N GLY A 137 -6.75 22.33 -17.60
CA GLY A 137 -6.29 21.43 -16.55
C GLY A 137 -4.76 21.44 -16.35
N ARG A 138 -3.98 21.60 -17.44
CA ARG A 138 -2.50 21.74 -17.35
C ARG A 138 -2.10 23.08 -16.76
N ILE A 139 -2.72 24.17 -17.20
CA ILE A 139 -2.49 25.52 -16.65
C ILE A 139 -2.80 25.52 -15.15
N MET A 140 -3.93 24.96 -14.73
CA MET A 140 -4.30 24.86 -13.32
C MET A 140 -3.26 24.08 -12.50
N LYS A 141 -2.70 23.01 -13.07
CA LYS A 141 -1.65 22.20 -12.41
C LYS A 141 -0.36 23.01 -12.24
N ASP A 142 0.02 23.77 -13.24
CA ASP A 142 1.23 24.59 -13.22
C ASP A 142 1.07 25.83 -12.31
N CYS A 143 -0.16 26.36 -12.16
CA CYS A 143 -0.50 27.53 -11.32
C CYS A 143 -0.88 27.18 -9.87
N GLY A 144 -0.40 26.06 -9.30
CA GLY A 144 -0.64 25.74 -7.88
C GLY A 144 -1.44 24.46 -7.62
N GLY A 145 -1.65 23.65 -8.67
CA GLY A 145 -2.27 22.33 -8.57
C GLY A 145 -3.80 22.33 -8.84
N LEU A 146 -4.33 21.12 -9.04
CA LEU A 146 -5.74 20.93 -9.39
C LEU A 146 -6.70 21.12 -8.20
N ARG A 147 -6.21 20.97 -6.98
CA ARG A 147 -7.00 21.16 -5.74
C ARG A 147 -6.25 22.03 -4.74
N ILE A 148 -6.97 22.98 -4.17
CA ILE A 148 -6.54 23.79 -3.05
C ILE A 148 -7.21 23.21 -1.80
N PHE A 149 -6.42 22.86 -0.81
CA PHE A 149 -6.94 22.37 0.47
C PHE A 149 -6.97 23.52 1.46
N PRO A 150 -8.10 23.75 2.17
CA PRO A 150 -8.14 24.74 3.21
C PRO A 150 -7.14 24.40 4.31
N GLN A 151 -6.46 25.42 4.80
CA GLN A 151 -5.58 25.25 5.95
C GLN A 151 -6.42 25.01 7.20
N LYS A 152 -6.13 23.91 7.92
CA LYS A 152 -6.73 23.70 9.24
C LYS A 152 -6.00 24.56 10.25
N VAL A 153 -6.75 25.43 10.92
CA VAL A 153 -6.28 26.22 12.05
C VAL A 153 -6.57 25.46 13.33
N ARG A 154 -5.56 25.26 14.16
CA ARG A 154 -5.76 24.72 15.51
C ARG A 154 -6.45 25.77 16.39
N HIS A 155 -7.06 25.32 17.47
CA HIS A 155 -7.71 26.12 18.51
C HIS A 155 -6.78 27.27 19.06
N ASN A 156 -5.46 27.09 19.02
CA ASN A 156 -4.47 28.13 19.38
C ASN A 156 -4.02 29.01 18.20
N GLY A 157 -4.76 29.07 17.11
CA GLY A 157 -4.46 29.89 15.92
C GLY A 157 -3.34 29.36 15.02
N LYS A 158 -2.63 28.29 15.40
CA LYS A 158 -1.54 27.73 14.55
C LYS A 158 -2.10 27.00 13.34
N ILE A 159 -1.59 27.35 12.16
CA ILE A 159 -1.90 26.69 10.90
C ILE A 159 -1.23 25.32 10.86
N VAL A 160 -2.01 24.29 10.66
CA VAL A 160 -1.52 22.91 10.49
C VAL A 160 -1.55 22.55 9.00
N PRO A 161 -0.40 22.34 8.35
CA PRO A 161 -0.41 21.83 7.00
C PRO A 161 -1.12 20.48 6.94
N LEU A 162 -2.05 20.33 5.99
CA LEU A 162 -2.74 19.07 5.72
C LEU A 162 -1.75 18.04 5.15
N LYS A 163 -0.95 17.44 6.01
CA LYS A 163 -0.17 16.26 5.65
C LYS A 163 -1.16 15.09 5.53
N ARG A 164 -1.49 14.69 4.31
CA ARG A 164 -2.16 13.41 4.09
C ARG A 164 -1.20 12.31 4.56
N LYS A 165 -1.62 11.53 5.55
CA LYS A 165 -0.91 10.34 5.96
C LYS A 165 -0.84 9.43 4.73
N LYS A 166 0.35 9.15 4.22
CA LYS A 166 0.53 8.17 3.14
C LYS A 166 0.25 6.81 3.76
N VAL A 167 -0.87 6.21 3.41
CA VAL A 167 -1.19 4.82 3.75
C VAL A 167 -0.63 3.90 2.70
N LEU A 168 -0.09 2.77 3.14
CA LEU A 168 0.42 1.74 2.24
C LEU A 168 -0.77 1.00 1.63
N ARG A 169 -0.78 0.83 0.31
CA ARG A 169 -1.86 0.17 -0.42
C ARG A 169 -1.43 -1.22 -0.83
N LYS A 170 -2.33 -2.20 -0.69
CA LYS A 170 -2.09 -3.55 -1.20
C LYS A 170 -1.80 -3.51 -2.71
N PRO A 171 -0.70 -4.09 -3.21
CA PRO A 171 -0.49 -4.25 -4.64
C PRO A 171 -1.64 -5.00 -5.30
N LYS A 172 -1.99 -4.65 -6.55
CA LYS A 172 -3.14 -5.27 -7.24
C LYS A 172 -2.91 -6.76 -7.50
N ASP A 173 -1.67 -7.13 -7.79
CA ASP A 173 -1.27 -8.49 -8.15
C ASP A 173 -0.83 -9.32 -6.93
N PHE A 174 -1.00 -8.78 -5.71
CA PHE A 174 -0.62 -9.47 -4.48
C PHE A 174 -1.59 -10.63 -4.21
N LYS A 175 -1.04 -11.84 -4.11
CA LYS A 175 -1.76 -13.06 -3.72
C LYS A 175 -1.18 -13.61 -2.41
N ALA A 176 -2.03 -14.12 -1.54
CA ALA A 176 -1.59 -14.87 -0.38
C ALA A 176 -1.10 -16.26 -0.85
N GLU A 177 0.07 -16.68 -0.37
CA GLU A 177 0.76 -17.89 -0.83
C GLU A 177 0.83 -18.97 0.24
N TYR A 178 0.66 -18.59 1.51
CA TYR A 178 0.71 -19.48 2.68
C TYR A 178 -0.13 -18.89 3.83
N GLU A 179 -0.29 -19.68 4.88
CA GLU A 179 -1.04 -19.31 6.09
C GLU A 179 -0.42 -18.08 6.79
N GLY A 180 -1.25 -17.11 7.15
CA GLY A 180 -0.81 -15.87 7.79
C GLY A 180 -0.08 -14.90 6.87
N HIS A 181 0.14 -15.22 5.58
CA HIS A 181 0.79 -14.31 4.64
C HIS A 181 0.00 -13.01 4.48
N LEU A 182 -1.32 -13.09 4.34
CA LEU A 182 -2.21 -11.94 4.29
C LEU A 182 -3.49 -12.22 5.08
N VAL A 183 -3.69 -11.47 6.15
CA VAL A 183 -4.93 -11.49 6.92
C VAL A 183 -5.74 -10.23 6.67
N ALA A 184 -7.06 -10.35 6.59
CA ALA A 184 -7.95 -9.22 6.38
C ALA A 184 -8.86 -9.02 7.60
N LEU A 185 -9.07 -7.76 7.97
CA LEU A 185 -10.02 -7.37 9.00
C LEU A 185 -11.02 -6.38 8.44
N ASP A 186 -12.25 -6.46 8.97
CA ASP A 186 -13.35 -5.58 8.62
C ASP A 186 -14.32 -5.45 9.80
N THR A 187 -15.28 -4.54 9.71
CA THR A 187 -16.27 -4.32 10.78
C THR A 187 -17.68 -4.30 10.20
N ILE A 188 -18.54 -5.17 10.72
CA ILE A 188 -19.97 -5.18 10.43
C ILE A 188 -20.67 -4.30 11.44
N GLU A 189 -21.43 -3.31 10.98
CA GLU A 189 -22.29 -2.47 11.82
C GLU A 189 -23.72 -3.00 11.80
N ARG A 190 -24.36 -3.06 12.96
CA ARG A 190 -25.78 -3.41 13.14
C ARG A 190 -26.49 -2.41 14.05
N PHE A 191 -27.72 -2.09 13.69
CA PHE A 191 -28.64 -1.33 14.55
C PHE A 191 -29.58 -2.28 15.25
N VAL A 192 -29.50 -2.32 16.58
CA VAL A 192 -30.36 -3.19 17.41
C VAL A 192 -31.03 -2.31 18.42
N HIS A 193 -32.37 -2.22 18.38
CA HIS A 193 -33.19 -1.38 19.26
C HIS A 193 -32.66 0.06 19.40
N GLY A 194 -32.28 0.68 18.27
CA GLY A 194 -31.75 2.05 18.23
C GLY A 194 -30.27 2.20 18.66
N CYS A 195 -29.64 1.14 19.11
CA CYS A 195 -28.23 1.14 19.49
C CYS A 195 -27.35 0.61 18.38
N ARG A 196 -26.22 1.28 18.12
CA ARG A 196 -25.18 0.75 17.21
C ARG A 196 -24.40 -0.34 17.92
N ARG A 197 -24.20 -1.44 17.23
CA ARG A 197 -23.41 -2.59 17.65
C ARG A 197 -22.51 -3.02 16.52
N TYR A 198 -21.39 -3.63 16.86
CA TYR A 198 -20.35 -3.96 15.89
C TYR A 198 -19.93 -5.40 16.04
N VAL A 199 -19.64 -6.05 14.92
CA VAL A 199 -18.95 -7.33 14.88
C VAL A 199 -17.69 -7.13 14.06
N ILE A 200 -16.54 -7.21 14.71
CA ILE A 200 -15.25 -7.13 14.04
C ILE A 200 -14.92 -8.53 13.53
N THR A 201 -14.49 -8.61 12.28
CA THR A 201 -14.21 -9.87 11.57
C THR A 201 -12.76 -9.95 11.15
N PHE A 202 -12.25 -11.15 11.10
CA PHE A 202 -10.91 -11.53 10.67
C PHE A 202 -11.00 -12.73 9.73
N GLU A 203 -10.22 -12.72 8.64
CA GLU A 203 -10.06 -13.86 7.74
C GLU A 203 -8.60 -13.96 7.29
N ASP A 204 -8.02 -15.16 7.39
CA ASP A 204 -6.80 -15.47 6.65
C ASP A 204 -7.14 -15.76 5.18
N ILE A 205 -6.53 -14.99 4.28
CA ILE A 205 -6.90 -15.01 2.85
C ILE A 205 -6.47 -16.32 2.17
N TYR A 206 -5.51 -17.04 2.70
CA TYR A 206 -5.05 -18.31 2.12
C TYR A 206 -5.91 -19.48 2.55
N THR A 207 -6.09 -19.66 3.86
CA THR A 207 -6.78 -20.83 4.44
C THR A 207 -8.29 -20.65 4.62
N ARG A 208 -8.80 -19.39 4.55
CA ARG A 208 -10.18 -19.03 4.90
C ARG A 208 -10.51 -19.20 6.38
N PHE A 209 -9.53 -19.46 7.21
CA PHE A 209 -9.73 -19.45 8.65
C PHE A 209 -10.26 -18.09 9.08
N SER A 210 -11.37 -18.10 9.79
CA SER A 210 -12.07 -16.87 10.14
C SER A 210 -12.38 -16.80 11.63
N PHE A 211 -12.35 -15.58 12.16
CA PHE A 211 -12.70 -15.27 13.53
C PHE A 211 -13.54 -13.99 13.57
N ALA A 212 -14.42 -13.87 14.53
CA ALA A 212 -15.25 -12.69 14.70
C ALA A 212 -15.58 -12.44 16.18
N TRP A 213 -15.88 -11.19 16.52
CA TRP A 213 -16.18 -10.79 17.87
C TRP A 213 -17.16 -9.63 17.92
N GLY A 214 -18.25 -9.81 18.66
CA GLY A 214 -19.23 -8.75 18.92
C GLY A 214 -18.73 -7.75 19.97
N THR A 215 -18.94 -6.46 19.71
CA THR A 215 -18.54 -5.37 20.60
C THR A 215 -19.51 -4.20 20.54
N THR A 216 -19.54 -3.40 21.59
CA THR A 216 -20.30 -2.14 21.65
C THR A 216 -19.54 -0.96 21.07
N SER A 217 -18.23 -1.10 20.87
CA SER A 217 -17.32 0.00 20.55
C SER A 217 -16.72 -0.12 19.15
N HIS A 218 -16.74 0.98 18.41
CA HIS A 218 -16.05 1.15 17.13
C HIS A 218 -14.70 1.90 17.30
N ALA A 219 -14.16 1.89 18.50
CA ALA A 219 -12.90 2.56 18.80
C ALA A 219 -11.70 1.72 18.36
N SER A 220 -10.58 2.38 18.04
CA SER A 220 -9.35 1.67 17.64
C SER A 220 -8.75 0.82 18.76
N LEU A 221 -9.16 1.03 20.01
CA LEU A 221 -8.80 0.17 21.13
C LEU A 221 -9.51 -1.19 21.03
N ALA A 222 -10.81 -1.21 20.71
CA ALA A 222 -11.56 -2.45 20.53
C ALA A 222 -11.01 -3.28 19.35
N ALA A 223 -10.63 -2.62 18.24
CA ALA A 223 -9.98 -3.29 17.12
C ALA A 223 -8.60 -3.86 17.49
N LYS A 224 -7.83 -3.16 18.34
CA LYS A 224 -6.57 -3.66 18.89
C LYS A 224 -6.79 -4.91 19.75
N GLU A 225 -7.72 -4.87 20.70
CA GLU A 225 -8.06 -5.99 21.57
C GLU A 225 -8.53 -7.21 20.76
N PHE A 226 -9.39 -6.98 19.79
CA PHE A 226 -9.82 -8.02 18.86
C PHE A 226 -8.64 -8.64 18.10
N PHE A 227 -7.70 -7.83 17.64
CA PHE A 227 -6.51 -8.32 16.95
C PHE A 227 -5.61 -9.16 17.86
N GLU A 228 -5.53 -8.82 19.14
CA GLU A 228 -4.83 -9.62 20.14
C GLU A 228 -5.49 -11.01 20.33
N TYR A 229 -6.82 -11.09 20.28
CA TYR A 229 -7.52 -12.39 20.22
C TYR A 229 -7.21 -13.16 18.95
N CYS A 230 -7.14 -12.50 17.78
CA CYS A 230 -6.76 -13.15 16.53
C CYS A 230 -5.35 -13.78 16.61
N LEU A 231 -4.39 -13.09 17.26
CA LEU A 231 -3.04 -13.62 17.49
C LEU A 231 -3.01 -14.86 18.37
N MET A 232 -3.97 -15.00 19.32
CA MET A 232 -4.07 -16.17 20.18
C MET A 232 -4.79 -17.35 19.51
N VAL A 233 -5.78 -17.04 18.65
CA VAL A 233 -6.65 -18.07 18.05
C VAL A 233 -6.04 -18.64 16.76
N PHE A 234 -5.33 -17.85 15.99
CA PHE A 234 -4.73 -18.30 14.73
C PHE A 234 -3.31 -18.82 14.94
N PRO A 235 -2.99 -20.05 14.48
CA PRO A 235 -1.76 -20.75 14.87
C PRO A 235 -0.49 -20.35 14.14
N HIS A 236 -0.60 -19.43 13.16
CA HIS A 236 0.52 -19.03 12.32
C HIS A 236 0.84 -17.54 12.51
N PRO A 237 2.10 -17.13 12.35
CA PRO A 237 2.48 -15.72 12.42
C PRO A 237 1.89 -14.95 11.24
N PHE A 238 1.51 -13.69 11.48
CA PHE A 238 1.05 -12.78 10.45
C PHE A 238 2.22 -12.02 9.80
N VAL A 239 2.09 -11.71 8.51
CA VAL A 239 3.05 -10.88 7.77
C VAL A 239 2.40 -9.58 7.31
N PHE A 240 1.30 -9.67 6.61
CA PHE A 240 0.55 -8.52 6.10
C PHE A 240 -0.85 -8.50 6.68
N VAL A 241 -1.28 -7.31 7.08
CA VAL A 241 -2.64 -7.05 7.58
C VAL A 241 -3.34 -6.10 6.63
N LEU A 242 -4.48 -6.50 6.09
CA LEU A 242 -5.31 -5.71 5.19
C LEU A 242 -6.55 -5.21 5.94
N THR A 243 -6.79 -3.90 5.88
CA THR A 243 -8.04 -3.32 6.35
C THR A 243 -8.58 -2.33 5.33
N ASP A 244 -9.78 -1.86 5.54
CA ASP A 244 -10.26 -0.67 4.86
C ASP A 244 -9.61 0.61 5.44
N ASN A 245 -10.20 1.79 5.18
CA ASN A 245 -9.72 3.05 5.73
C ASN A 245 -10.52 3.48 6.98
N GLY A 246 -11.14 2.54 7.67
CA GLY A 246 -11.93 2.78 8.88
C GLY A 246 -11.11 3.44 9.99
N SER A 247 -11.76 4.25 10.81
CA SER A 247 -11.09 4.97 11.91
C SER A 247 -10.66 4.02 13.03
N GLU A 248 -11.32 2.89 13.18
CA GLU A 248 -11.01 1.81 14.12
C GLU A 248 -9.67 1.16 13.87
N PHE A 249 -9.24 1.08 12.60
CA PHE A 249 -7.95 0.52 12.21
C PHE A 249 -6.79 1.53 12.24
N MET A 250 -7.02 2.70 12.86
CA MET A 250 -6.00 3.74 13.06
C MET A 250 -5.46 3.72 14.50
N LYS A 251 -4.70 4.72 14.90
CA LYS A 251 -4.19 4.95 16.27
C LYS A 251 -3.67 3.68 16.95
N HIS A 252 -4.39 3.17 17.97
CA HIS A 252 -3.99 2.04 18.82
C HIS A 252 -3.80 0.75 18.01
N PHE A 253 -4.69 0.49 17.06
CA PHE A 253 -4.55 -0.67 16.17
C PHE A 253 -3.27 -0.56 15.32
N SER A 254 -3.06 0.57 14.62
CA SER A 254 -1.85 0.78 13.81
C SER A 254 -0.57 0.79 14.66
N GLN A 255 -0.65 1.26 15.92
CA GLN A 255 0.47 1.21 16.86
C GLN A 255 0.82 -0.25 17.20
N LYS A 256 -0.16 -1.08 17.50
CA LYS A 256 0.04 -2.51 17.78
C LYS A 256 0.69 -3.24 16.60
N LEU A 257 0.24 -2.99 15.38
CA LEU A 257 0.86 -3.58 14.19
C LEU A 257 2.32 -3.16 14.03
N ASN A 258 2.65 -1.89 14.32
CA ASN A 258 4.03 -1.41 14.29
C ASN A 258 4.91 -2.05 15.37
N GLU A 259 4.37 -2.28 16.58
CA GLU A 259 5.07 -2.97 17.67
C GLU A 259 5.41 -4.42 17.28
N LEU A 260 4.51 -5.07 16.55
CA LEU A 260 4.69 -6.43 16.05
C LEU A 260 5.45 -6.50 14.71
N HIS A 261 5.90 -5.36 14.19
CA HIS A 261 6.58 -5.26 12.88
C HIS A 261 5.75 -5.77 11.70
N LEU A 262 4.42 -5.76 11.81
CA LEU A 262 3.50 -6.18 10.75
C LEU A 262 3.26 -5.05 9.74
N ILE A 263 3.16 -5.42 8.47
CA ILE A 263 2.93 -4.47 7.40
C ILE A 263 1.43 -4.25 7.23
N HIS A 264 0.97 -3.00 7.43
CA HIS A 264 -0.43 -2.63 7.31
C HIS A 264 -0.75 -2.14 5.91
N TYR A 265 -1.51 -2.90 5.16
CA TYR A 265 -2.11 -2.51 3.89
C TYR A 265 -3.52 -1.97 4.08
N HIS A 266 -3.86 -0.98 3.27
CA HIS A 266 -5.23 -0.46 3.18
C HIS A 266 -5.79 -0.71 1.78
N THR A 267 -7.11 -0.96 1.70
CA THR A 267 -7.81 -1.07 0.42
C THR A 267 -7.88 0.28 -0.30
N TYR A 268 -7.93 0.26 -1.63
CA TYR A 268 -8.21 1.47 -2.39
C TYR A 268 -9.67 1.91 -2.17
N PRO A 269 -9.94 3.23 -2.07
CA PRO A 269 -11.31 3.71 -1.98
C PRO A 269 -12.13 3.25 -3.19
N LYS A 270 -13.36 2.78 -2.94
CA LYS A 270 -14.31 2.33 -3.99
C LYS A 270 -13.79 1.15 -4.84
N THR A 271 -13.03 0.24 -4.24
CA THR A 271 -12.51 -0.94 -4.93
C THR A 271 -12.81 -2.21 -4.12
N PRO A 272 -14.09 -2.68 -4.11
CA PRO A 272 -14.52 -3.83 -3.29
C PRO A 272 -13.74 -5.11 -3.62
N LYS A 273 -13.36 -5.34 -4.86
CA LYS A 273 -12.60 -6.53 -5.28
C LYS A 273 -11.30 -6.79 -4.49
N MET A 274 -10.78 -5.79 -3.78
CA MET A 274 -9.54 -5.96 -3.00
C MET A 274 -9.74 -6.68 -1.67
N ASN A 275 -10.96 -6.67 -1.12
CA ASN A 275 -11.34 -7.34 0.13
C ASN A 275 -12.46 -8.37 -0.06
N ALA A 276 -12.59 -8.88 -1.28
CA ALA A 276 -13.70 -9.75 -1.68
C ALA A 276 -13.85 -11.01 -0.78
N HIS A 277 -12.76 -11.49 -0.21
CA HIS A 277 -12.78 -12.65 0.68
C HIS A 277 -13.41 -12.30 2.03
N CYS A 278 -12.94 -11.24 2.67
CA CYS A 278 -13.52 -10.75 3.92
C CYS A 278 -14.98 -10.32 3.75
N GLU A 279 -15.31 -9.65 2.62
CA GLU A 279 -16.71 -9.33 2.28
C GLU A 279 -17.57 -10.59 2.12
N ARG A 280 -16.99 -11.67 1.58
CA ARG A 280 -17.68 -12.97 1.48
C ARG A 280 -17.93 -13.59 2.85
N PHE A 281 -16.91 -13.59 3.70
CA PHE A 281 -17.07 -14.05 5.09
C PHE A 281 -18.10 -13.20 5.83
N ASN A 282 -18.01 -11.87 5.72
CA ASN A 282 -18.97 -10.95 6.33
C ASN A 282 -20.42 -11.26 5.89
N ARG A 283 -20.65 -11.58 4.63
CA ARG A 283 -21.96 -11.99 4.17
C ARG A 283 -22.37 -13.31 4.81
N THR A 284 -21.49 -14.30 4.80
CA THR A 284 -21.77 -15.63 5.36
C THR A 284 -22.14 -15.55 6.85
N ILE A 285 -21.31 -14.88 7.66
CA ILE A 285 -21.59 -14.75 9.10
C ILE A 285 -22.86 -13.96 9.37
N GLN A 286 -23.19 -12.98 8.53
CA GLN A 286 -24.43 -12.23 8.65
C GLN A 286 -25.65 -13.14 8.37
N GLU A 287 -25.65 -13.82 7.23
CA GLU A 287 -26.75 -14.67 6.78
C GLU A 287 -26.91 -15.93 7.65
N GLU A 288 -25.82 -16.53 8.12
CA GLU A 288 -25.85 -17.80 8.85
C GLU A 288 -25.90 -17.66 10.38
N PHE A 289 -25.55 -16.48 10.94
CA PHE A 289 -25.48 -16.31 12.39
C PHE A 289 -26.00 -14.95 12.90
N VAL A 290 -25.43 -13.81 12.44
CA VAL A 290 -25.69 -12.50 13.06
C VAL A 290 -27.16 -12.10 12.95
N ASP A 291 -27.80 -12.31 11.79
CA ASP A 291 -29.18 -11.89 11.56
C ASP A 291 -30.17 -12.69 12.42
N TYR A 292 -29.86 -13.93 12.77
CA TYR A 292 -30.67 -14.74 13.69
C TYR A 292 -30.44 -14.40 15.16
N HIS A 293 -29.31 -13.79 15.49
CA HIS A 293 -28.89 -13.51 16.87
C HIS A 293 -28.64 -12.02 17.14
N ALA A 294 -29.14 -11.14 16.25
CA ALA A 294 -28.91 -9.70 16.34
C ALA A 294 -29.32 -9.11 17.69
N GLY A 295 -30.41 -9.58 18.29
CA GLY A 295 -30.84 -9.12 19.61
C GLY A 295 -29.82 -9.34 20.73
N LEU A 296 -29.02 -10.39 20.63
CA LEU A 296 -27.96 -10.69 21.61
C LEU A 296 -26.78 -9.69 21.54
N LEU A 297 -26.63 -8.92 20.45
CA LEU A 297 -25.61 -7.88 20.36
C LEU A 297 -25.79 -6.74 21.37
N LEU A 298 -26.94 -6.66 22.06
CA LEU A 298 -27.12 -5.76 23.19
C LEU A 298 -26.24 -6.16 24.36
N ASP A 299 -26.01 -7.45 24.56
CA ASP A 299 -25.04 -8.03 25.48
C ASP A 299 -23.95 -8.76 24.67
N PRO A 300 -22.81 -8.12 24.35
CA PRO A 300 -21.76 -8.75 23.60
C PRO A 300 -21.19 -10.02 24.22
N SER A 301 -21.26 -10.18 25.54
CA SER A 301 -20.80 -11.39 26.22
C SER A 301 -21.66 -12.58 25.84
N ALA A 302 -22.97 -12.46 25.97
CA ALA A 302 -23.92 -13.49 25.58
C ALA A 302 -23.85 -13.80 24.06
N PHE A 303 -23.70 -12.75 23.23
CA PHE A 303 -23.52 -12.91 21.79
C PHE A 303 -22.27 -13.73 21.47
N ASN A 304 -21.13 -13.37 22.06
CA ASN A 304 -19.86 -14.01 21.80
C ASN A 304 -19.82 -15.47 22.29
N GLN A 305 -20.42 -15.76 23.45
CA GLN A 305 -20.57 -17.14 23.94
C GLN A 305 -21.32 -18.02 22.93
N LYS A 306 -22.31 -17.48 22.23
CA LYS A 306 -23.06 -18.20 21.20
C LYS A 306 -22.33 -18.21 19.85
N LEU A 307 -21.53 -17.21 19.55
CA LEU A 307 -20.76 -17.09 18.33
C LEU A 307 -19.60 -18.09 18.29
N ILE A 308 -18.92 -18.33 19.40
CA ILE A 308 -17.74 -19.21 19.46
C ILE A 308 -18.03 -20.63 18.92
N PRO A 309 -19.09 -21.36 19.33
CA PRO A 309 -19.40 -22.67 18.74
C PRO A 309 -19.64 -22.63 17.23
N TRP A 310 -20.30 -21.56 16.73
CA TRP A 310 -20.49 -21.38 15.30
C TRP A 310 -19.16 -21.16 14.56
N LEU A 311 -18.25 -20.37 15.12
CA LEU A 311 -16.92 -20.17 14.55
C LEU A 311 -16.07 -21.47 14.57
N VAL A 312 -16.19 -22.26 15.62
CA VAL A 312 -15.54 -23.59 15.68
C VAL A 312 -16.07 -24.44 14.53
N TRP A 313 -17.40 -24.59 14.42
CA TRP A 313 -18.01 -25.34 13.32
C TRP A 313 -17.60 -24.80 11.93
N TYR A 314 -17.59 -23.46 11.75
CA TYR A 314 -17.18 -22.81 10.51
C TYR A 314 -15.77 -23.21 10.09
N ASN A 315 -14.84 -23.22 11.03
CA ASN A 315 -13.42 -23.52 10.76
C ASN A 315 -13.13 -25.02 10.67
N THR A 316 -13.85 -25.86 11.38
CA THR A 316 -13.52 -27.30 11.49
C THR A 316 -14.36 -28.20 10.60
N GLU A 317 -15.60 -27.83 10.32
CA GLU A 317 -16.57 -28.71 9.65
C GLU A 317 -17.16 -28.14 8.38
N ARG A 318 -17.42 -26.80 8.34
CA ARG A 318 -18.09 -26.17 7.22
C ARG A 318 -17.29 -26.31 5.92
N PRO A 319 -17.88 -26.90 4.83
CA PRO A 319 -17.18 -27.02 3.55
C PRO A 319 -17.07 -25.67 2.83
N HIS A 320 -15.93 -25.43 2.19
CA HIS A 320 -15.68 -24.22 1.40
C HIS A 320 -15.35 -24.54 -0.05
N TRP A 321 -16.10 -23.99 -0.99
CA TRP A 321 -15.85 -24.17 -2.42
C TRP A 321 -14.41 -23.78 -2.85
N GLY A 322 -13.87 -22.71 -2.28
CA GLY A 322 -12.52 -22.24 -2.58
C GLY A 322 -11.39 -23.09 -1.96
N LEU A 323 -11.74 -24.13 -1.20
CA LEU A 323 -10.81 -25.07 -0.55
C LEU A 323 -11.13 -26.53 -0.95
N ASP A 324 -11.69 -26.74 -2.13
CA ASP A 324 -12.09 -28.07 -2.62
C ASP A 324 -13.04 -28.81 -1.65
N LEU A 325 -14.02 -28.06 -1.12
CA LEU A 325 -15.00 -28.53 -0.14
C LEU A 325 -14.41 -28.98 1.21
N LYS A 326 -13.16 -28.65 1.49
CA LYS A 326 -12.57 -28.82 2.82
C LYS A 326 -12.96 -27.67 3.73
N SER A 327 -12.95 -27.91 5.04
CA SER A 327 -12.99 -26.83 6.01
C SER A 327 -11.63 -26.12 6.09
N PRO A 328 -11.55 -24.89 6.61
CA PRO A 328 -10.29 -24.18 6.82
C PRO A 328 -9.24 -25.00 7.57
N MET A 329 -9.64 -25.67 8.64
CA MET A 329 -8.74 -26.54 9.43
C MET A 329 -8.29 -27.77 8.66
N GLN A 330 -9.19 -28.46 7.96
CA GLN A 330 -8.83 -29.59 7.12
C GLN A 330 -7.85 -29.19 6.03
N PHE A 331 -8.02 -28.00 5.44
CA PHE A 331 -7.10 -27.46 4.45
C PHE A 331 -5.72 -27.21 5.04
N MET A 332 -5.62 -26.54 6.20
CA MET A 332 -4.34 -26.31 6.91
C MET A 332 -3.64 -27.61 7.28
N LEU A 333 -4.36 -28.60 7.81
CA LEU A 333 -3.81 -29.90 8.17
C LEU A 333 -3.35 -30.73 6.97
N THR A 334 -3.96 -30.51 5.80
CA THR A 334 -3.49 -31.16 4.56
C THR A 334 -2.12 -30.61 4.13
N ALA A 335 -1.88 -29.31 4.34
CA ALA A 335 -0.60 -28.67 4.03
C ALA A 335 0.50 -29.00 5.10
N HIS A 336 0.09 -29.27 6.35
CA HIS A 336 0.97 -29.47 7.50
C HIS A 336 0.52 -30.67 8.35
N PRO A 337 0.60 -31.91 7.85
CA PRO A 337 0.13 -33.09 8.58
C PRO A 337 0.85 -33.31 9.91
N GLU A 338 2.09 -32.83 10.05
CA GLU A 338 2.86 -32.88 11.28
C GLU A 338 2.25 -32.05 12.43
N LYS A 339 1.44 -31.07 12.14
CA LYS A 339 0.77 -30.20 13.13
C LYS A 339 -0.53 -30.79 13.66
N SER A 340 -1.04 -31.85 13.08
CA SER A 340 -2.29 -32.50 13.50
C SER A 340 -2.27 -32.89 15.00
N ASN A 341 -1.13 -33.31 15.51
CA ASN A 341 -0.98 -33.72 16.93
C ASN A 341 -0.90 -32.52 17.90
N MET A 342 -0.51 -31.32 17.44
CA MET A 342 -0.37 -30.15 18.32
C MET A 342 -1.72 -29.52 18.72
N TRP A 343 -2.77 -29.71 17.90
CA TRP A 343 -4.07 -29.11 18.13
C TRP A 343 -4.89 -29.82 19.22
N TRP A 344 -4.73 -31.13 19.36
CA TRP A 344 -5.46 -31.93 20.35
C TRP A 344 -4.83 -31.87 21.75
N THR A 345 -3.55 -31.54 21.83
CA THR A 345 -2.85 -31.47 23.14
C THR A 345 -3.04 -30.14 23.87
N ASN A 346 -3.35 -29.05 23.15
CA ASN A 346 -3.55 -27.73 23.77
C ASN A 346 -5.00 -27.48 24.25
N THR A 347 -5.98 -28.25 23.80
CA THR A 347 -7.38 -28.12 24.29
C THR A 347 -7.60 -28.78 25.64
N GLY A 348 -6.71 -29.65 26.10
CA GLY A 348 -6.77 -30.29 27.42
C GLY A 348 -6.36 -29.40 28.61
N GLY A 349 -5.79 -28.24 28.38
CA GLY A 349 -5.30 -27.33 29.43
C GLY A 349 -6.23 -26.15 29.82
N LEU A 350 -7.42 -26.04 29.22
CA LEU A 350 -8.35 -24.96 29.48
C LEU A 350 -9.65 -25.38 30.19
N LEU A 351 -9.68 -26.58 30.78
CA LEU A 351 -10.78 -27.04 31.62
C LEU A 351 -10.23 -27.39 33.01
N HIS A 352 -9.79 -26.39 33.76
CA HIS A 352 -9.72 -26.40 35.22
C HIS A 352 -9.89 -24.99 35.76
#